data_3d50391e1956d29c7eac1940ae925a97
#
_entry.id   3d50391e1956d29c7eac1940ae925a97
#
_cell.length_a   1.000
_cell.length_b   1.000
_cell.length_c   1.000
_cell.angle_alpha   90.00
_cell.angle_beta   90.00
_cell.angle_gamma   90.00
#
_symmetry.space_group_name_H-M   'P 1'
#
loop_
_entity.id
_entity.type
_entity.pdbx_description
1 polymer ?
#
loop_
_entity_poly.entity_id
_entity_poly.type
_entity_poly.pdbx_seq_one_letter_code
_entity_poly.pdbx_strand_id
1 'polypeptide(L)'
;TEKMLTYFIQKAHNRRMLVHPRIVIGVPSEITQVEKRAVTDSAMRAKASEVHLVEQAMVAAIGAGLPITEPSGNMVVDIGGGTTDVAVISLSGIVYSRSVRVAGNEMDDAIMQYLKRKYNLLIGERTAEQIKIEIGSAYPLEKPLTMEIKGRNLIEGVPKTITVDDSEIREALKPRSRLRKRFWNPDAGATSRLMSRPEAASRAKRLRGPR
;
A
#
# COMPACT_ATOMS: atom_id res chain seq x y z
N THR A 1 -13.37 -10.93 8.81
CA THR A 1 -12.40 -11.77 8.06
C THR A 1 -13.04 -13.10 7.62
N GLU A 2 -13.67 -13.90 8.52
CA GLU A 2 -14.26 -15.20 8.18
C GLU A 2 -15.31 -15.11 7.06
N LYS A 3 -16.32 -14.23 7.18
CA LYS A 3 -17.35 -14.03 6.13
C LYS A 3 -16.76 -13.63 4.79
N MET A 4 -15.72 -12.81 4.80
CA MET A 4 -15.00 -12.38 3.58
C MET A 4 -14.27 -13.57 2.94
N LEU A 5 -13.54 -14.35 3.71
CA LEU A 5 -12.86 -15.56 3.22
C LEU A 5 -13.86 -16.56 2.65
N THR A 6 -14.97 -16.83 3.37
CA THR A 6 -16.04 -17.72 2.90
C THR A 6 -16.60 -17.24 1.56
N TYR A 7 -16.87 -15.94 1.43
CA TYR A 7 -17.36 -15.36 0.18
C TYR A 7 -16.37 -15.56 -0.99
N PHE A 8 -15.09 -15.27 -0.77
CA PHE A 8 -14.08 -15.42 -1.82
C PHE A 8 -13.85 -16.89 -2.20
N ILE A 9 -13.82 -17.80 -1.22
CA ILE A 9 -13.71 -19.25 -1.48
C ILE A 9 -14.89 -19.73 -2.33
N GLN A 10 -16.10 -19.34 -1.98
CA GLN A 10 -17.30 -19.71 -2.75
C GLN A 10 -17.28 -19.13 -4.15
N LYS A 11 -16.84 -17.89 -4.31
CA LYS A 11 -16.75 -17.21 -5.61
C LYS A 11 -15.68 -17.83 -6.51
N ALA A 12 -14.52 -18.19 -5.95
CA ALA A 12 -13.41 -18.77 -6.70
C ALA A 12 -13.71 -20.21 -7.17
N HIS A 13 -14.34 -21.03 -6.34
CA HIS A 13 -14.56 -22.43 -6.64
C HIS A 13 -15.83 -22.75 -7.43
N ASN A 14 -16.79 -21.86 -7.51
CA ASN A 14 -18.09 -22.03 -8.20
C ASN A 14 -18.81 -23.38 -7.92
N ARG A 15 -18.31 -24.19 -6.97
CA ARG A 15 -18.84 -25.50 -6.54
C ARG A 15 -19.30 -25.40 -5.10
N ARG A 16 -20.59 -25.57 -4.87
CA ARG A 16 -21.22 -25.30 -3.59
C ARG A 16 -21.06 -26.38 -2.51
N MET A 17 -20.54 -27.57 -2.80
CA MET A 17 -20.49 -28.68 -1.85
C MET A 17 -19.24 -29.54 -1.97
N LEU A 18 -18.71 -29.98 -0.81
CA LEU A 18 -17.66 -30.99 -0.61
C LEU A 18 -16.22 -30.64 -1.02
N VAL A 19 -15.92 -29.40 -1.39
CA VAL A 19 -14.54 -29.01 -1.68
C VAL A 19 -13.99 -28.19 -0.51
N HIS A 20 -12.92 -28.70 0.10
CA HIS A 20 -12.16 -28.03 1.13
C HIS A 20 -10.82 -27.59 0.53
N PRO A 21 -10.66 -26.32 0.11
CA PRO A 21 -9.45 -25.90 -0.58
C PRO A 21 -8.26 -25.77 0.38
N ARG A 22 -7.06 -25.99 -0.14
CA ARG A 22 -5.84 -25.49 0.48
C ARG A 22 -5.71 -24.02 0.18
N ILE A 23 -5.38 -23.21 1.18
CA ILE A 23 -5.36 -21.75 1.08
C ILE A 23 -3.99 -21.24 1.46
N VAL A 24 -3.44 -20.36 0.61
CA VAL A 24 -2.26 -19.56 0.93
C VAL A 24 -2.70 -18.14 1.21
N ILE A 25 -2.29 -17.59 2.35
CA ILE A 25 -2.66 -16.24 2.78
C ILE A 25 -1.39 -15.42 2.97
N GLY A 26 -1.29 -14.31 2.24
CA GLY A 26 -0.23 -13.32 2.46
C GLY A 26 -0.50 -12.53 3.75
N VAL A 27 0.51 -12.44 4.61
CA VAL A 27 0.44 -11.71 5.88
C VAL A 27 1.60 -10.72 5.98
N PRO A 28 1.44 -9.58 6.67
CA PRO A 28 2.54 -8.65 6.93
C PRO A 28 3.68 -9.32 7.72
N SER A 29 4.91 -8.87 7.51
CA SER A 29 6.09 -9.47 8.17
C SER A 29 6.07 -9.31 9.69
N GLU A 30 5.50 -8.21 10.21
CA GLU A 30 5.45 -7.92 11.66
C GLU A 30 4.17 -8.40 12.34
N ILE A 31 3.46 -9.37 11.77
CA ILE A 31 2.24 -9.93 12.36
C ILE A 31 2.55 -10.74 13.62
N THR A 32 1.79 -10.52 14.68
CA THR A 32 1.92 -11.23 15.96
C THR A 32 1.45 -12.70 15.84
N GLN A 33 1.91 -13.57 16.76
CA GLN A 33 1.46 -14.96 16.80
C GLN A 33 -0.05 -15.09 17.04
N VAL A 34 -0.64 -14.18 17.82
CA VAL A 34 -2.09 -14.15 18.07
C VAL A 34 -2.84 -13.82 16.77
N GLU A 35 -2.36 -12.85 16.00
CA GLU A 35 -2.95 -12.49 14.71
C GLU A 35 -2.78 -13.62 13.68
N LYS A 36 -1.62 -14.28 13.62
CA LYS A 36 -1.39 -15.46 12.76
C LYS A 36 -2.41 -16.55 13.06
N ARG A 37 -2.60 -16.87 14.36
CA ARG A 37 -3.58 -17.86 14.79
C ARG A 37 -5.00 -17.44 14.43
N ALA A 38 -5.38 -16.19 14.65
CA ALA A 38 -6.70 -15.68 14.31
C ALA A 38 -7.01 -15.77 12.80
N VAL A 39 -6.02 -15.51 11.95
CA VAL A 39 -6.14 -15.66 10.49
C VAL A 39 -6.32 -17.14 10.12
N THR A 40 -5.49 -18.02 10.68
CA THR A 40 -5.57 -19.48 10.44
C THR A 40 -6.93 -20.02 10.88
N ASP A 41 -7.38 -19.70 12.11
CA ASP A 41 -8.67 -20.13 12.65
C ASP A 41 -9.85 -19.62 11.80
N SER A 42 -9.75 -18.38 11.29
CA SER A 42 -10.77 -17.81 10.39
C SER A 42 -10.85 -18.55 9.06
N ALA A 43 -9.72 -18.95 8.50
CA ALA A 43 -9.66 -19.70 7.26
C ALA A 43 -10.15 -21.15 7.45
N MET A 44 -9.80 -21.80 8.55
CA MET A 44 -10.30 -23.13 8.90
C MET A 44 -11.82 -23.12 9.10
N ARG A 45 -12.38 -22.09 9.76
CA ARG A 45 -13.84 -21.91 9.89
C ARG A 45 -14.52 -21.65 8.54
N ALA A 46 -13.82 -21.03 7.60
CA ALA A 46 -14.29 -20.88 6.22
C ALA A 46 -14.16 -22.17 5.39
N LYS A 47 -13.90 -23.32 6.04
CA LYS A 47 -13.78 -24.66 5.45
C LYS A 47 -12.54 -24.89 4.59
N ALA A 48 -11.43 -24.24 4.90
CA ALA A 48 -10.14 -24.62 4.34
C ALA A 48 -9.72 -26.00 4.86
N SER A 49 -9.11 -26.84 4.02
CA SER A 49 -8.49 -28.10 4.43
C SER A 49 -7.08 -27.89 5.01
N GLU A 50 -6.39 -26.88 4.52
CA GLU A 50 -5.03 -26.54 4.90
C GLU A 50 -4.79 -25.05 4.71
N VAL A 51 -4.04 -24.40 5.61
CA VAL A 51 -3.75 -22.97 5.57
C VAL A 51 -2.26 -22.75 5.69
N HIS A 52 -1.70 -22.09 4.69
CA HIS A 52 -0.30 -21.65 4.68
C HIS A 52 -0.25 -20.12 4.78
N LEU A 53 0.45 -19.61 5.81
CA LEU A 53 0.73 -18.19 5.94
C LEU A 53 2.10 -17.89 5.34
N VAL A 54 2.15 -16.94 4.41
CA VAL A 54 3.38 -16.51 3.74
C VAL A 54 3.52 -14.99 3.88
N GLU A 55 4.73 -14.49 4.06
CA GLU A 55 4.96 -13.05 4.13
C GLU A 55 4.63 -12.36 2.81
N GLN A 56 3.88 -11.26 2.86
CA GLN A 56 3.43 -10.51 1.67
C GLN A 56 4.59 -10.09 0.77
N ALA A 57 5.70 -9.64 1.35
CA ALA A 57 6.87 -9.23 0.60
C ALA A 57 7.48 -10.38 -0.23
N MET A 58 7.49 -11.61 0.32
CA MET A 58 7.96 -12.79 -0.41
C MET A 58 7.02 -13.12 -1.57
N VAL A 59 5.70 -13.09 -1.33
CA VAL A 59 4.69 -13.33 -2.37
C VAL A 59 4.79 -12.29 -3.48
N ALA A 60 4.96 -11.01 -3.11
CA ALA A 60 5.13 -9.93 -4.06
C ALA A 60 6.40 -10.08 -4.92
N ALA A 61 7.51 -10.52 -4.30
CA ALA A 61 8.76 -10.80 -5.02
C ALA A 61 8.59 -11.92 -6.05
N ILE A 62 7.93 -13.01 -5.66
CA ILE A 62 7.63 -14.15 -6.55
C ILE A 62 6.71 -13.69 -7.69
N GLY A 63 5.64 -12.97 -7.37
CA GLY A 63 4.68 -12.47 -8.36
C GLY A 63 5.29 -11.47 -9.34
N ALA A 64 6.29 -10.70 -8.91
CA ALA A 64 7.06 -9.79 -9.76
C ALA A 64 8.18 -10.49 -10.57
N GLY A 65 8.37 -11.80 -10.41
CA GLY A 65 9.41 -12.56 -11.09
C GLY A 65 10.83 -12.16 -10.69
N LEU A 66 11.04 -11.71 -9.45
CA LEU A 66 12.38 -11.37 -8.98
C LEU A 66 13.22 -12.63 -8.79
N PRO A 67 14.54 -12.61 -9.09
CA PRO A 67 15.44 -13.74 -8.93
C PRO A 67 15.79 -13.98 -7.45
N ILE A 68 14.79 -14.37 -6.67
CA ILE A 68 14.91 -14.51 -5.21
C ILE A 68 15.84 -15.61 -4.74
N THR A 69 16.12 -16.59 -5.61
CA THR A 69 17.01 -17.73 -5.31
C THR A 69 18.50 -17.39 -5.46
N GLU A 70 18.80 -16.29 -6.15
CA GLU A 70 20.18 -15.87 -6.38
C GLU A 70 20.79 -15.21 -5.12
N PRO A 71 22.13 -15.22 -5.00
CA PRO A 71 22.86 -14.55 -3.91
C PRO A 71 22.91 -13.03 -4.08
N SER A 72 21.95 -12.46 -4.76
CA SER A 72 21.78 -11.02 -4.97
C SER A 72 20.67 -10.47 -4.06
N GLY A 73 20.86 -9.25 -3.52
CA GLY A 73 19.82 -8.58 -2.73
C GLY A 73 18.71 -8.03 -3.62
N ASN A 74 17.51 -8.58 -3.52
CA ASN A 74 16.32 -8.08 -4.19
C ASN A 74 15.47 -7.32 -3.19
N MET A 75 15.14 -6.04 -3.46
CA MET A 75 14.31 -5.22 -2.59
C MET A 75 12.90 -5.10 -3.15
N VAL A 76 11.92 -5.36 -2.29
CA VAL A 76 10.50 -5.16 -2.54
C VAL A 76 9.97 -4.06 -1.63
N VAL A 77 9.17 -3.16 -2.21
CA VAL A 77 8.38 -2.17 -1.48
C VAL A 77 6.93 -2.38 -1.90
N ASP A 78 6.14 -2.89 -0.97
CA ASP A 78 4.70 -3.12 -1.16
C ASP A 78 3.92 -2.04 -0.42
N ILE A 79 3.18 -1.22 -1.16
CA ILE A 79 2.40 -0.10 -0.63
C ILE A 79 0.92 -0.43 -0.79
N GLY A 80 0.31 -0.89 0.29
CA GLY A 80 -1.11 -1.17 0.35
C GLY A 80 -1.98 0.04 0.72
N GLY A 81 -3.20 -0.22 1.16
CA GLY A 81 -4.08 0.81 1.71
C GLY A 81 -3.68 1.25 3.11
N GLY A 82 -3.41 0.31 4.02
CA GLY A 82 -3.13 0.58 5.44
C GLY A 82 -1.69 0.35 5.87
N THR A 83 -0.89 -0.41 5.11
CA THR A 83 0.50 -0.76 5.44
C THR A 83 1.42 -0.56 4.24
N THR A 84 2.66 -0.24 4.54
CA THR A 84 3.77 -0.30 3.58
C THR A 84 4.81 -1.27 4.12
N ASP A 85 5.09 -2.32 3.36
CA ASP A 85 6.04 -3.36 3.69
C ASP A 85 7.28 -3.23 2.82
N VAL A 86 8.45 -3.19 3.44
CA VAL A 86 9.75 -3.15 2.76
C VAL A 86 10.53 -4.40 3.15
N ALA A 87 11.02 -5.15 2.18
CA ALA A 87 11.84 -6.31 2.43
C ALA A 87 13.01 -6.41 1.46
N VAL A 88 14.10 -6.97 1.96
CA VAL A 88 15.26 -7.39 1.16
C VAL A 88 15.31 -8.91 1.20
N ILE A 89 15.33 -9.53 0.03
CA ILE A 89 15.26 -10.97 -0.16
C ILE A 89 16.52 -11.43 -0.89
N SER A 90 17.12 -12.51 -0.41
CA SER A 90 18.29 -13.17 -1.04
C SER A 90 18.29 -14.65 -0.67
N LEU A 91 18.72 -15.50 -1.58
CA LEU A 91 18.81 -16.96 -1.37
C LEU A 91 17.50 -17.56 -0.81
N SER A 92 16.38 -17.17 -1.38
CA SER A 92 15.01 -17.58 -0.98
C SER A 92 14.62 -17.22 0.46
N GLY A 93 15.41 -16.38 1.14
CA GLY A 93 15.15 -15.91 2.50
C GLY A 93 14.96 -14.40 2.59
N ILE A 94 14.14 -13.97 3.55
CA ILE A 94 14.03 -12.54 3.89
C ILE A 94 15.19 -12.19 4.80
N VAL A 95 16.12 -11.35 4.30
CA VAL A 95 17.30 -10.87 5.04
C VAL A 95 16.93 -9.72 5.96
N TYR A 96 16.02 -8.87 5.51
CA TYR A 96 15.53 -7.73 6.26
C TYR A 96 14.09 -7.44 5.88
N SER A 97 13.25 -7.17 6.84
CA SER A 97 11.88 -6.69 6.58
C SER A 97 11.48 -5.62 7.58
N ARG A 98 10.63 -4.71 7.13
CA ARG A 98 10.01 -3.70 7.98
C ARG A 98 8.63 -3.36 7.45
N SER A 99 7.65 -3.34 8.35
CA SER A 99 6.29 -2.90 8.08
C SER A 99 5.99 -1.58 8.79
N VAL A 100 5.28 -0.69 8.12
CA VAL A 100 4.77 0.55 8.74
C VAL A 100 3.31 0.73 8.38
N ARG A 101 2.52 1.18 9.36
CA ARG A 101 1.09 1.46 9.21
C ARG A 101 0.89 2.88 8.66
N VAL A 102 1.44 3.11 7.47
CA VAL A 102 1.26 4.34 6.70
C VAL A 102 1.29 3.95 5.23
N ALA A 103 0.18 4.19 4.54
CA ALA A 103 0.02 3.81 3.15
C ALA A 103 -1.06 4.65 2.45
N GLY A 104 -1.76 4.10 1.46
CA GLY A 104 -2.70 4.81 0.62
C GLY A 104 -3.79 5.57 1.36
N ASN A 105 -4.38 4.97 2.39
CA ASN A 105 -5.46 5.62 3.17
C ASN A 105 -4.97 6.86 3.91
N GLU A 106 -3.76 6.82 4.47
CA GLU A 106 -3.15 7.99 5.14
C GLU A 106 -2.85 9.12 4.15
N MET A 107 -2.54 8.76 2.89
CA MET A 107 -2.37 9.74 1.81
C MET A 107 -3.71 10.40 1.46
N ASP A 108 -4.80 9.64 1.41
CA ASP A 108 -6.15 10.15 1.15
C ASP A 108 -6.61 11.09 2.27
N ASP A 109 -6.39 10.70 3.52
CA ASP A 109 -6.64 11.54 4.68
C ASP A 109 -5.84 12.85 4.65
N ALA A 110 -4.58 12.79 4.23
CA ALA A 110 -3.74 13.99 4.11
C ALA A 110 -4.29 14.97 3.06
N ILE A 111 -4.76 14.47 1.92
CA ILE A 111 -5.40 15.27 0.88
C ILE A 111 -6.70 15.90 1.39
N MET A 112 -7.57 15.09 2.01
CA MET A 112 -8.83 15.59 2.59
C MET A 112 -8.57 16.72 3.62
N GLN A 113 -7.61 16.53 4.51
CA GLN A 113 -7.25 17.52 5.50
C GLN A 113 -6.62 18.79 4.91
N TYR A 114 -5.83 18.64 3.84
CA TYR A 114 -5.25 19.78 3.14
C TYR A 114 -6.33 20.65 2.50
N LEU A 115 -7.25 20.05 1.75
CA LEU A 115 -8.34 20.75 1.08
C LEU A 115 -9.31 21.39 2.08
N LYS A 116 -9.58 20.69 3.18
CA LYS A 116 -10.38 21.25 4.28
C LYS A 116 -9.75 22.51 4.88
N ARG A 117 -8.44 22.50 5.10
CA ARG A 117 -7.73 23.64 5.71
C ARG A 117 -7.55 24.81 4.77
N LYS A 118 -7.21 24.53 3.51
CA LYS A 118 -6.85 25.57 2.54
C LYS A 118 -8.10 26.22 1.91
N TYR A 119 -9.11 25.41 1.61
CA TYR A 119 -10.27 25.82 0.83
C TYR A 119 -11.59 25.73 1.56
N ASN A 120 -11.59 25.31 2.84
CA ASN A 120 -12.79 24.96 3.61
C ASN A 120 -13.69 23.97 2.84
N LEU A 121 -13.09 23.08 2.03
CA LEU A 121 -13.79 22.14 1.20
C LEU A 121 -13.77 20.74 1.81
N LEU A 122 -14.94 20.17 2.03
CA LEU A 122 -15.10 18.79 2.47
C LEU A 122 -15.33 17.90 1.26
N ILE A 123 -14.45 16.93 1.08
CA ILE A 123 -14.55 15.87 0.05
C ILE A 123 -14.63 14.49 0.71
N GLY A 124 -15.11 13.49 -0.03
CA GLY A 124 -15.12 12.09 0.41
C GLY A 124 -13.81 11.35 0.09
N GLU A 125 -13.61 10.19 0.73
CA GLU A 125 -12.45 9.32 0.54
C GLU A 125 -12.23 8.94 -0.94
N ARG A 126 -13.30 8.55 -1.66
CA ARG A 126 -13.20 8.21 -3.10
C ARG A 126 -12.69 9.36 -3.95
N THR A 127 -13.09 10.60 -3.63
CA THR A 127 -12.59 11.78 -4.34
C THR A 127 -11.13 12.03 -4.01
N ALA A 128 -10.72 11.86 -2.76
CA ALA A 128 -9.33 11.99 -2.36
C ALA A 128 -8.42 10.93 -3.02
N GLU A 129 -8.89 9.68 -3.08
CA GLU A 129 -8.21 8.60 -3.79
C GLU A 129 -8.07 8.89 -5.28
N GLN A 130 -9.13 9.40 -5.92
CA GLN A 130 -9.09 9.79 -7.32
C GLN A 130 -8.09 10.91 -7.58
N ILE A 131 -8.07 11.94 -6.76
CA ILE A 131 -7.07 13.03 -6.81
C ILE A 131 -5.65 12.46 -6.69
N LYS A 132 -5.42 11.58 -5.72
CA LYS A 132 -4.13 10.91 -5.52
C LYS A 132 -3.67 10.16 -6.76
N ILE A 133 -4.58 9.40 -7.39
CA ILE A 133 -4.27 8.58 -8.56
C ILE A 133 -4.00 9.43 -9.80
N GLU A 134 -4.83 10.46 -10.05
CA GLU A 134 -4.79 11.24 -11.28
C GLU A 134 -3.69 12.28 -11.29
N ILE A 135 -3.53 13.04 -10.20
CA ILE A 135 -2.59 14.18 -10.14
C ILE A 135 -1.57 14.09 -9.01
N GLY A 136 -1.61 13.01 -8.18
CA GLY A 136 -0.61 12.81 -7.11
C GLY A 136 0.77 12.53 -7.69
N SER A 137 1.79 13.27 -7.24
CA SER A 137 3.17 13.04 -7.64
C SER A 137 4.13 13.27 -6.48
N ALA A 138 5.19 12.46 -6.41
CA ALA A 138 6.25 12.62 -5.39
C ALA A 138 7.33 13.61 -5.80
N TYR A 139 7.43 13.91 -7.09
CA TYR A 139 8.44 14.79 -7.69
C TYR A 139 7.77 15.80 -8.64
N PRO A 140 8.30 17.02 -8.80
CA PRO A 140 7.78 17.99 -9.76
C PRO A 140 7.68 17.41 -11.16
N LEU A 141 6.52 17.57 -11.78
CA LEU A 141 6.28 17.10 -13.15
C LEU A 141 6.73 18.16 -14.16
N GLU A 142 7.22 17.73 -15.32
CA GLU A 142 7.55 18.64 -16.42
C GLU A 142 6.31 19.37 -16.96
N LYS A 143 5.17 18.67 -16.98
CA LYS A 143 3.87 19.23 -17.35
C LYS A 143 2.98 19.21 -16.12
N PRO A 144 2.58 20.38 -15.59
CA PRO A 144 1.63 20.44 -14.47
C PRO A 144 0.32 19.73 -14.81
N LEU A 145 -0.20 18.99 -13.85
CA LEU A 145 -1.51 18.36 -13.94
C LEU A 145 -2.48 19.13 -13.06
N THR A 146 -3.70 19.33 -13.58
CA THR A 146 -4.79 19.98 -12.85
C THR A 146 -6.02 19.12 -12.86
N MET A 147 -6.84 19.22 -11.81
CA MET A 147 -8.08 18.49 -11.69
C MET A 147 -9.15 19.38 -11.09
N GLU A 148 -10.35 19.36 -11.68
CA GLU A 148 -11.54 20.00 -11.11
C GLU A 148 -12.20 19.06 -10.12
N ILE A 149 -12.44 19.52 -8.90
CA ILE A 149 -13.03 18.73 -7.83
C ILE A 149 -14.25 19.43 -7.25
N LYS A 150 -15.25 18.63 -6.84
CA LYS A 150 -16.47 19.09 -6.21
C LYS A 150 -16.51 18.63 -4.75
N GLY A 151 -16.88 19.53 -3.85
CA GLY A 151 -17.03 19.23 -2.44
C GLY A 151 -18.05 20.15 -1.78
N ARG A 152 -18.27 19.96 -0.48
CA ARG A 152 -19.14 20.84 0.31
C ARG A 152 -18.31 21.96 0.91
N ASN A 153 -18.68 23.20 0.64
CA ASN A 153 -18.13 24.36 1.33
C ASN A 153 -18.57 24.32 2.80
N LEU A 154 -17.63 24.29 3.73
CA LEU A 154 -17.92 24.20 5.16
C LEU A 154 -18.42 25.51 5.77
N ILE A 155 -18.18 26.64 5.10
CA ILE A 155 -18.64 27.97 5.57
C ILE A 155 -20.08 28.18 5.16
N GLU A 156 -20.39 27.98 3.88
CA GLU A 156 -21.70 28.29 3.31
C GLU A 156 -22.65 27.09 3.28
N GLY A 157 -22.11 25.87 3.47
CA GLY A 157 -22.89 24.63 3.46
C GLY A 157 -23.33 24.14 2.09
N VAL A 158 -22.98 24.86 1.00
CA VAL A 158 -23.37 24.56 -0.39
C VAL A 158 -22.26 23.80 -1.14
N PRO A 159 -22.61 23.11 -2.25
CA PRO A 159 -21.61 22.55 -3.14
C PRO A 159 -20.70 23.62 -3.73
N LYS A 160 -19.39 23.38 -3.76
CA LYS A 160 -18.39 24.23 -4.37
C LYS A 160 -17.46 23.41 -5.26
N THR A 161 -17.10 23.96 -6.39
CA THR A 161 -16.11 23.40 -7.31
C THR A 161 -14.85 24.24 -7.24
N ILE A 162 -13.69 23.57 -7.19
CA ILE A 162 -12.37 24.22 -7.25
C ILE A 162 -11.45 23.42 -8.18
N THR A 163 -10.43 24.07 -8.72
CA THR A 163 -9.35 23.42 -9.45
C THR A 163 -8.13 23.32 -8.55
N VAL A 164 -7.52 22.15 -8.50
CA VAL A 164 -6.28 21.87 -7.77
C VAL A 164 -5.20 21.37 -8.72
N ASP A 165 -3.94 21.59 -8.38
CA ASP A 165 -2.81 21.16 -9.18
C ASP A 165 -1.94 20.10 -8.47
N ASP A 166 -1.06 19.45 -9.23
CA ASP A 166 -0.15 18.42 -8.73
C ASP A 166 0.83 18.94 -7.67
N SER A 167 1.17 20.23 -7.71
CA SER A 167 2.09 20.85 -6.74
C SER A 167 1.43 20.98 -5.36
N GLU A 168 0.16 21.32 -5.33
CA GLU A 168 -0.64 21.38 -4.11
C GLU A 168 -0.84 19.99 -3.50
N ILE A 169 -1.14 18.99 -4.32
CA ILE A 169 -1.30 17.63 -3.84
C ILE A 169 0.03 17.07 -3.35
N ARG A 170 1.14 17.35 -4.03
CA ARG A 170 2.49 17.00 -3.55
C ARG A 170 2.79 17.66 -2.19
N GLU A 171 2.37 18.90 -1.98
CA GLU A 171 2.51 19.57 -0.69
C GLU A 171 1.67 18.88 0.39
N ALA A 172 0.42 18.51 0.08
CA ALA A 172 -0.44 17.75 0.97
C ALA A 172 0.17 16.41 1.39
N LEU A 173 0.82 15.74 0.43
CA LEU A 173 1.46 14.43 0.60
C LEU A 173 2.88 14.50 1.16
N LYS A 174 3.49 15.70 1.28
CA LYS A 174 4.81 15.81 1.92
C LYS A 174 4.77 15.16 3.30
N PRO A 175 5.66 14.20 3.59
CA PRO A 175 5.63 13.51 4.86
C PRO A 175 5.85 14.52 5.97
N ARG A 176 4.81 14.80 6.73
CA ARG A 176 4.96 15.46 8.02
C ARG A 176 5.95 14.61 8.81
N SER A 177 6.87 15.22 9.49
CA SER A 177 8.07 14.72 10.16
C SER A 177 8.03 13.29 10.77
N ARG A 178 6.85 12.71 10.97
CA ARG A 178 6.64 11.35 11.49
C ARG A 178 7.01 10.24 10.52
N LEU A 179 6.75 10.40 9.20
CA LEU A 179 7.08 9.40 8.18
C LEU A 179 8.57 9.36 7.91
N ARG A 180 9.20 10.53 7.74
CA ARG A 180 10.64 10.62 7.51
C ARG A 180 11.45 10.00 8.65
N LYS A 181 11.02 10.17 9.92
CA LYS A 181 11.68 9.58 11.08
C LYS A 181 11.46 8.06 11.20
N ARG A 182 10.38 7.50 10.65
CA ARG A 182 10.11 6.06 10.70
C ARG A 182 10.79 5.27 9.59
N PHE A 183 10.88 5.82 8.38
CA PHE A 183 11.54 5.17 7.25
C PHE A 183 13.02 5.51 7.10
N TRP A 184 13.40 6.72 7.50
CA TRP A 184 14.75 7.21 7.36
C TRP A 184 15.36 7.43 8.75
N ASN A 185 16.09 6.44 9.21
CA ASN A 185 17.03 6.63 10.31
C ASN A 185 18.44 6.71 9.73
N PRO A 186 19.05 7.90 9.63
CA PRO A 186 20.41 8.06 9.10
C PRO A 186 21.44 7.32 9.94
N ASP A 187 21.13 7.02 11.22
CA ASP A 187 22.02 6.34 12.15
C ASP A 187 21.93 4.80 12.06
N ALA A 188 20.97 4.26 11.30
CA ALA A 188 20.81 2.83 11.08
C ALA A 188 21.70 2.29 9.93
N GLY A 189 22.97 2.64 9.93
CA GLY A 189 24.11 2.14 9.17
C GLY A 189 23.87 1.57 7.76
N ALA A 190 23.45 0.33 7.63
CA ALA A 190 23.40 -0.38 6.34
C ALA A 190 22.16 -0.07 5.46
N THR A 191 21.01 0.24 6.06
CA THR A 191 19.75 0.47 5.34
C THR A 191 19.70 1.80 4.60
N SER A 192 20.39 2.83 5.08
CA SER A 192 20.44 4.15 4.45
C SER A 192 21.19 4.12 3.12
N ARG A 193 22.20 3.27 2.98
CA ARG A 193 23.01 3.14 1.76
C ARG A 193 22.29 2.40 0.62
N LEU A 194 21.36 1.50 0.93
CA LEU A 194 20.58 0.76 -0.07
C LEU A 194 19.48 1.62 -0.70
N MET A 195 18.88 2.54 0.08
CA MET A 195 17.82 3.43 -0.42
C MET A 195 18.36 4.66 -1.18
N SER A 196 19.64 5.00 -1.05
CA SER A 196 20.24 6.15 -1.73
C SER A 196 20.74 5.87 -3.14
N ARG A 197 20.62 4.63 -3.65
CA ARG A 197 21.00 4.31 -5.03
C ARG A 197 19.89 4.71 -6.02
N PRO A 198 20.16 5.55 -7.02
CA PRO A 198 19.15 6.04 -7.98
C PRO A 198 18.53 4.92 -8.85
N GLU A 199 19.14 3.74 -8.92
CA GLU A 199 18.63 2.57 -9.65
C GLU A 199 17.37 1.94 -9.02
N ALA A 200 17.17 2.06 -7.70
CA ALA A 200 15.97 1.55 -7.02
C ALA A 200 14.71 2.33 -7.41
N ALA A 201 14.83 3.65 -7.62
CA ALA A 201 13.71 4.50 -8.01
C ALA A 201 13.25 4.26 -9.47
N SER A 202 14.14 3.83 -10.36
CA SER A 202 13.81 3.60 -11.78
C SER A 202 13.06 2.29 -12.02
N ARG A 203 13.24 1.28 -11.16
CA ARG A 203 12.51 -0.02 -11.26
C ARG A 203 11.08 0.06 -10.74
N ALA A 204 10.80 0.85 -9.71
CA ALA A 204 9.44 1.07 -9.20
C ALA A 204 8.51 1.70 -10.27
N LYS A 205 9.09 2.45 -11.22
CA LYS A 205 8.35 3.07 -12.33
C LYS A 205 7.94 2.08 -13.43
N ARG A 206 8.56 0.90 -13.52
CA ARG A 206 8.29 -0.09 -14.59
C ARG A 206 7.20 -1.11 -14.26
N LEU A 207 6.71 -1.16 -13.04
CA LEU A 207 5.64 -2.07 -12.62
C LEU A 207 4.23 -1.52 -12.87
N ARG A 208 4.10 -0.31 -13.42
CA ARG A 208 2.85 0.16 -14.02
C ARG A 208 2.80 -0.34 -15.47
N GLY A 209 2.30 -1.56 -15.67
CA GLY A 209 1.94 -2.06 -16.99
C GLY A 209 0.85 -1.19 -17.62
N PRO A 210 0.74 -1.18 -18.97
CA PRO A 210 -0.35 -0.49 -19.66
C PRO A 210 -1.68 -1.15 -19.28
N ARG A 211 -2.72 -0.32 -19.14
CA ARG A 211 -4.09 -0.74 -18.92
C ARG A 211 -4.63 -1.43 -20.15
#